data_1ab535fe5ddbed2865bfc3d96b65bcb1
#
_entry.id   1ab535fe5ddbed2865bfc3d96b65bcb1
#
_cell.length_a   1.000
_cell.length_b   1.000
_cell.length_c   1.000
_cell.angle_alpha   90.00
_cell.angle_beta   90.00
_cell.angle_gamma   90.00
#
_symmetry.space_group_name_H-M   'P 1'
#
loop_
_entity.id
_entity.type
_entity.pdbx_description
1 polymer ?
#
loop_
_entity_poly.entity_id
_entity_poly.type
_entity_poly.pdbx_seq_one_letter_code
_entity_poly.pdbx_strand_id
1 'polypeptide(L)'
;MAVVGAGLLGSATARALAARGVPVVLFEQFGLGHDRGSSHGATRIFRCSYPDPDYVRMAVLAGEAWDRLAADAGEELMVRTGGLDAGPGAQDCAAALAECEVEHAWLTAGQVRDAYPGIAVRSGERMLFQPDSGVCLAGRTAIPG
;
A
#
# COMPACT_ATOMS: atom_id res chain seq x y z
N MET A 1 -25.10 -0.88 10.89
CA MET A 1 -24.63 0.08 9.85
C MET A 1 -24.58 -0.63 8.49
N ALA A 2 -24.85 0.06 7.38
CA ALA A 2 -24.75 -0.52 6.03
C ALA A 2 -23.50 0.01 5.34
N VAL A 3 -22.71 -0.89 4.75
CA VAL A 3 -21.58 -0.56 3.89
C VAL A 3 -21.91 -1.07 2.50
N VAL A 4 -21.76 -0.24 1.48
CA VAL A 4 -22.09 -0.57 0.09
C VAL A 4 -20.83 -0.69 -0.74
N GLY A 5 -20.62 -1.86 -1.37
CA GLY A 5 -19.45 -2.25 -2.13
C GLY A 5 -18.44 -3.05 -1.30
N ALA A 6 -18.16 -4.29 -1.71
CA ALA A 6 -17.20 -5.19 -1.03
C ALA A 6 -15.81 -5.17 -1.69
N GLY A 7 -15.41 -4.06 -2.29
CA GLY A 7 -14.02 -3.81 -2.67
C GLY A 7 -13.15 -3.57 -1.45
N LEU A 8 -11.85 -3.29 -1.65
CA LEU A 8 -10.88 -3.11 -0.56
C LEU A 8 -11.35 -2.12 0.52
N LEU A 9 -11.84 -0.95 0.11
CA LEU A 9 -12.31 0.08 1.06
C LEU A 9 -13.54 -0.36 1.86
N GLY A 10 -14.56 -0.92 1.20
CA GLY A 10 -15.78 -1.35 1.88
C GLY A 10 -15.53 -2.53 2.81
N SER A 11 -14.74 -3.50 2.39
CA SER A 11 -14.36 -4.65 3.23
C SER A 11 -13.55 -4.21 4.46
N ALA A 12 -12.56 -3.32 4.28
CA ALA A 12 -11.77 -2.78 5.38
C ALA A 12 -12.65 -1.96 6.35
N THR A 13 -13.59 -1.16 5.83
CA THR A 13 -14.54 -0.40 6.64
C THR A 13 -15.47 -1.31 7.44
N ALA A 14 -16.04 -2.32 6.79
CA ALA A 14 -16.93 -3.27 7.46
C ALA A 14 -16.19 -4.03 8.57
N ARG A 15 -14.97 -4.50 8.29
CA ARG A 15 -14.11 -5.15 9.30
C ARG A 15 -13.81 -4.23 10.47
N ALA A 16 -13.43 -2.99 10.21
CA ALA A 16 -13.11 -2.02 11.26
C ALA A 16 -14.31 -1.66 12.13
N LEU A 17 -15.51 -1.63 11.56
CA LEU A 17 -16.76 -1.43 12.31
C LEU A 17 -17.11 -2.66 13.16
N ALA A 18 -17.02 -3.85 12.58
CA ALA A 18 -17.28 -5.10 13.27
C ALA A 18 -16.32 -5.30 14.46
N ALA A 19 -15.03 -4.99 14.28
CA ALA A 19 -14.04 -5.05 15.36
C ALA A 19 -14.32 -4.08 16.52
N ARG A 20 -15.11 -3.02 16.26
CA ARG A 20 -15.59 -2.09 17.29
C ARG A 20 -16.94 -2.49 17.90
N GLY A 21 -17.45 -3.68 17.58
CA GLY A 21 -18.74 -4.17 18.05
C GLY A 21 -19.95 -3.49 17.38
N VAL A 22 -19.75 -2.76 16.28
CA VAL A 22 -20.85 -2.13 15.54
C VAL A 22 -21.51 -3.16 14.63
N PRO A 23 -22.81 -3.44 14.75
CA PRO A 23 -23.52 -4.29 13.80
C PRO A 23 -23.42 -3.71 12.39
N VAL A 24 -22.86 -4.48 11.45
CA VAL A 24 -22.62 -4.05 10.08
C VAL A 24 -23.14 -5.08 9.10
N VAL A 25 -23.70 -4.59 7.98
CA VAL A 25 -24.07 -5.39 6.80
C VAL A 25 -23.32 -4.82 5.63
N LEU A 26 -22.59 -5.68 4.91
CA LEU A 26 -21.86 -5.34 3.70
C LEU A 26 -22.66 -5.80 2.49
N PHE A 27 -22.94 -4.88 1.58
CA PHE A 27 -23.68 -5.14 0.35
C PHE A 27 -22.73 -5.12 -0.84
N GLU A 28 -22.84 -6.12 -1.70
CA GLU A 28 -22.13 -6.17 -2.97
C GLU A 28 -23.12 -6.55 -4.07
N GLN A 29 -23.06 -5.85 -5.21
CA GLN A 29 -23.98 -6.09 -6.33
C GLN A 29 -23.53 -7.26 -7.23
N PHE A 30 -22.27 -7.65 -7.14
CA PHE A 30 -21.67 -8.75 -7.90
C PHE A 30 -21.19 -9.85 -6.94
N GLY A 31 -20.64 -10.93 -7.47
CA GLY A 31 -19.96 -11.93 -6.62
C GLY A 31 -18.70 -11.38 -5.99
N LEU A 32 -18.29 -11.92 -4.83
CA LEU A 32 -17.02 -11.56 -4.21
C LEU A 32 -15.85 -11.89 -5.16
N GLY A 33 -14.86 -11.02 -5.20
CA GLY A 33 -13.69 -11.19 -6.07
C GLY A 33 -13.94 -10.89 -7.55
N HIS A 34 -15.06 -10.24 -7.90
CA HIS A 34 -15.36 -9.83 -9.28
C HIS A 34 -14.32 -8.85 -9.83
N ASP A 35 -14.22 -8.76 -11.16
CA ASP A 35 -13.27 -7.91 -11.89
C ASP A 35 -13.82 -6.53 -12.30
N ARG A 36 -15.02 -6.17 -11.83
CA ARG A 36 -15.76 -4.94 -12.22
C ARG A 36 -15.44 -3.73 -11.37
N GLY A 37 -14.39 -3.77 -10.57
CA GLY A 37 -13.96 -2.67 -9.70
C GLY A 37 -12.45 -2.49 -9.70
N SER A 38 -11.93 -1.50 -8.96
CA SER A 38 -10.50 -1.20 -8.91
C SER A 38 -9.70 -2.18 -8.04
N SER A 39 -10.36 -3.04 -7.26
CA SER A 39 -9.71 -3.99 -6.35
C SER A 39 -9.37 -5.33 -6.99
N HIS A 40 -9.71 -5.55 -8.29
CA HIS A 40 -9.41 -6.79 -9.00
C HIS A 40 -7.93 -6.91 -9.38
N GLY A 41 -7.49 -8.12 -9.73
CA GLY A 41 -6.13 -8.44 -10.18
C GLY A 41 -5.25 -9.01 -9.09
N ALA A 42 -4.06 -9.48 -9.47
CA ALA A 42 -3.19 -10.26 -8.58
C ALA A 42 -2.48 -9.41 -7.51
N THR A 43 -2.19 -8.15 -7.82
CA THR A 43 -1.36 -7.30 -6.94
C THR A 43 -1.84 -5.85 -6.91
N ARG A 44 -1.46 -5.13 -5.85
CA ARG A 44 -1.57 -3.68 -5.71
C ARG A 44 -0.30 -3.13 -5.10
N ILE A 45 0.07 -1.92 -5.53
CA ILE A 45 1.19 -1.21 -4.92
C ILE A 45 0.74 -0.65 -3.56
N PHE A 46 1.56 -0.87 -2.55
CA PHE A 46 1.55 -0.15 -1.29
C PHE A 46 2.76 0.78 -1.24
N ARG A 47 2.56 2.02 -0.84
CA ARG A 47 3.66 2.99 -0.68
C ARG A 47 3.35 4.00 0.43
N CYS A 48 4.39 4.55 1.05
CA CYS A 48 4.30 5.67 1.99
C CYS A 48 4.74 7.01 1.37
N SER A 49 5.34 7.00 0.19
CA SER A 49 5.82 8.20 -0.48
C SER A 49 4.68 8.98 -1.14
N TYR A 50 4.18 9.96 -0.42
CA TYR A 50 3.19 10.95 -0.86
C TYR A 50 3.73 12.36 -0.61
N PRO A 51 3.36 13.37 -1.43
CA PRO A 51 3.82 14.74 -1.24
C PRO A 51 3.10 15.46 -0.08
N ASP A 52 2.01 14.91 0.43
CA ASP A 52 1.23 15.45 1.54
C ASP A 52 1.47 14.59 2.80
N PRO A 53 1.92 15.20 3.91
CA PRO A 53 2.19 14.49 5.17
C PRO A 53 0.98 13.74 5.74
N ASP A 54 -0.25 14.21 5.51
CA ASP A 54 -1.43 13.52 6.01
C ASP A 54 -1.63 12.17 5.31
N TYR A 55 -1.35 12.10 4.00
CA TYR A 55 -1.35 10.82 3.28
C TYR A 55 -0.20 9.90 3.71
N VAL A 56 0.97 10.47 4.06
CA VAL A 56 2.07 9.67 4.63
C VAL A 56 1.64 9.04 5.95
N ARG A 57 1.06 9.82 6.88
CA ARG A 57 0.55 9.31 8.17
C ARG A 57 -0.52 8.23 7.97
N MET A 58 -1.45 8.45 7.04
CA MET A 58 -2.47 7.46 6.69
C MET A 58 -1.85 6.17 6.13
N ALA A 59 -0.82 6.27 5.30
CA ALA A 59 -0.14 5.11 4.72
C ALA A 59 0.62 4.30 5.79
N VAL A 60 1.28 4.97 6.74
CA VAL A 60 1.92 4.30 7.90
C VAL A 60 0.89 3.49 8.68
N LEU A 61 -0.24 4.12 9.07
CA LEU A 61 -1.33 3.43 9.76
C LEU A 61 -1.93 2.27 8.95
N ALA A 62 -2.00 2.44 7.62
CA ALA A 62 -2.46 1.38 6.72
C ALA A 62 -1.46 0.22 6.67
N GLY A 63 -0.14 0.47 6.69
CA GLY A 63 0.89 -0.57 6.78
C GLY A 63 0.73 -1.43 8.03
N GLU A 64 0.55 -0.80 9.19
CA GLU A 64 0.27 -1.52 10.43
C GLU A 64 -1.05 -2.32 10.36
N ALA A 65 -2.06 -1.78 9.68
CA ALA A 65 -3.33 -2.50 9.53
C ALA A 65 -3.18 -3.72 8.62
N TRP A 66 -2.32 -3.64 7.59
CA TRP A 66 -1.97 -4.79 6.75
C TRP A 66 -1.23 -5.87 7.52
N ASP A 67 -0.29 -5.50 8.40
CA ASP A 67 0.44 -6.45 9.24
C ASP A 67 -0.50 -7.17 10.21
N ARG A 68 -1.42 -6.43 10.84
CA ARG A 68 -2.46 -7.03 11.70
C ARG A 68 -3.38 -7.97 10.92
N LEU A 69 -3.79 -7.58 9.71
CA LEU A 69 -4.63 -8.41 8.86
C LEU A 69 -3.92 -9.70 8.45
N ALA A 70 -2.64 -9.62 8.09
CA ALA A 70 -1.82 -10.77 7.74
C ALA A 70 -1.68 -11.74 8.93
N ALA A 71 -1.44 -11.20 10.14
CA ALA A 71 -1.38 -11.99 11.35
C ALA A 71 -2.71 -12.71 11.66
N ASP A 72 -3.84 -12.01 11.53
CA ASP A 72 -5.18 -12.58 11.75
C ASP A 72 -5.52 -13.66 10.71
N ALA A 73 -5.09 -13.48 9.46
CA ALA A 73 -5.31 -14.43 8.38
C ALA A 73 -4.36 -15.63 8.42
N GLY A 74 -3.21 -15.52 9.10
CA GLY A 74 -2.15 -16.50 9.06
C GLY A 74 -1.44 -16.61 7.69
N GLU A 75 -1.51 -15.55 6.89
CA GLU A 75 -0.98 -15.49 5.51
C GLU A 75 -0.21 -14.20 5.26
N GLU A 76 0.80 -14.27 4.39
CA GLU A 76 1.47 -13.08 3.88
C GLU A 76 0.56 -12.36 2.88
N LEU A 77 0.10 -11.16 3.23
CA LEU A 77 -0.78 -10.35 2.40
C LEU A 77 -0.06 -9.18 1.71
N MET A 78 1.13 -8.83 2.18
CA MET A 78 1.96 -7.77 1.63
C MET A 78 3.44 -8.16 1.67
N VAL A 79 4.10 -8.07 0.54
CA VAL A 79 5.56 -8.25 0.42
C VAL A 79 6.23 -6.88 0.37
N ARG A 80 7.08 -6.57 1.35
CA ARG A 80 7.87 -5.34 1.36
C ARG A 80 9.07 -5.49 0.43
N THR A 81 9.00 -4.86 -0.72
CA THR A 81 10.05 -4.87 -1.75
C THR A 81 10.89 -3.60 -1.74
N GLY A 82 10.50 -2.62 -0.95
CA GLY A 82 10.88 -1.24 -1.13
C GLY A 82 10.17 -0.60 -2.34
N GLY A 83 10.24 0.72 -2.41
CA GLY A 83 9.72 1.52 -3.51
C GLY A 83 10.75 2.53 -3.98
N LEU A 84 10.75 2.83 -5.27
CA LEU A 84 11.61 3.83 -5.88
C LEU A 84 10.74 4.86 -6.59
N ASP A 85 10.91 6.13 -6.20
CA ASP A 85 10.24 7.25 -6.85
C ASP A 85 11.27 8.14 -7.57
N ALA A 86 10.90 8.61 -8.75
CA ALA A 86 11.72 9.48 -9.59
C ALA A 86 10.92 10.69 -10.07
N GLY A 87 11.64 11.67 -10.61
CA GLY A 87 11.04 12.87 -11.18
C GLY A 87 10.79 13.99 -10.17
N PRO A 88 10.15 15.09 -10.61
CA PRO A 88 10.07 16.31 -9.83
C PRO A 88 9.27 16.17 -8.53
N GLY A 89 8.28 15.30 -8.47
CA GLY A 89 7.47 15.07 -7.27
C GLY A 89 8.19 14.28 -6.16
N ALA A 90 9.31 13.62 -6.46
CA ALA A 90 10.04 12.84 -5.46
C ALA A 90 10.63 13.71 -4.33
N GLN A 91 10.95 14.98 -4.62
CA GLN A 91 11.45 15.91 -3.62
C GLN A 91 10.39 16.27 -2.58
N ASP A 92 9.15 16.51 -3.03
CA ASP A 92 8.02 16.81 -2.14
C ASP A 92 7.67 15.59 -1.29
N CYS A 93 7.71 14.38 -1.89
CA CYS A 93 7.54 13.12 -1.16
C CYS A 93 8.63 12.94 -0.09
N ALA A 94 9.90 13.22 -0.40
CA ALA A 94 10.98 13.12 0.58
C ALA A 94 10.80 14.12 1.74
N ALA A 95 10.35 15.33 1.46
CA ALA A 95 10.06 16.34 2.49
C ALA A 95 8.93 15.89 3.42
N ALA A 96 7.85 15.35 2.86
CA ALA A 96 6.72 14.82 3.65
C ALA A 96 7.09 13.58 4.47
N LEU A 97 7.90 12.67 3.91
CA LEU A 97 8.43 11.52 4.65
C LEU A 97 9.31 11.96 5.82
N ALA A 98 10.19 12.95 5.60
CA ALA A 98 11.04 13.52 6.65
C ALA A 98 10.21 14.19 7.76
N GLU A 99 9.18 14.97 7.43
CA GLU A 99 8.26 15.56 8.40
C GLU A 99 7.55 14.50 9.25
N CYS A 100 7.23 13.37 8.66
CA CYS A 100 6.56 12.25 9.35
C CYS A 100 7.53 11.26 10.01
N GLU A 101 8.84 11.53 10.00
CA GLU A 101 9.90 10.66 10.55
C GLU A 101 9.91 9.25 9.93
N VAL A 102 9.46 9.12 8.68
CA VAL A 102 9.45 7.86 7.94
C VAL A 102 10.79 7.63 7.25
N GLU A 103 11.36 6.44 7.42
CA GLU A 103 12.64 6.06 6.84
C GLU A 103 12.62 6.18 5.31
N HIS A 104 13.60 6.88 4.76
CA HIS A 104 13.79 7.03 3.32
C HIS A 104 15.25 7.39 3.00
N ALA A 105 15.64 7.18 1.75
CA ALA A 105 16.99 7.50 1.30
C ALA A 105 16.99 7.94 -0.18
N TRP A 106 17.98 8.76 -0.54
CA TRP A 106 18.25 9.08 -1.92
C TRP A 106 19.34 8.15 -2.46
N LEU A 107 18.98 7.28 -3.39
CA LEU A 107 19.91 6.37 -4.06
C LEU A 107 20.44 6.99 -5.36
N THR A 108 21.73 6.84 -5.60
CA THR A 108 22.37 7.17 -6.88
C THR A 108 22.03 6.11 -7.95
N ALA A 109 22.19 6.46 -9.23
CA ALA A 109 22.00 5.52 -10.32
C ALA A 109 22.87 4.25 -10.21
N GLY A 110 24.06 4.35 -9.61
CA GLY A 110 24.91 3.19 -9.30
C GLY A 110 24.26 2.28 -8.27
N GLN A 111 23.85 2.84 -7.13
CA GLN A 111 23.20 2.07 -6.05
C GLN A 111 21.91 1.40 -6.50
N VAL A 112 21.08 2.10 -7.31
CA VAL A 112 19.87 1.49 -7.87
C VAL A 112 20.20 0.33 -8.80
N ARG A 113 21.18 0.49 -9.69
CA ARG A 113 21.60 -0.57 -10.62
C ARG A 113 22.14 -1.81 -9.90
N ASP A 114 22.87 -1.59 -8.80
CA ASP A 114 23.43 -2.69 -8.02
C ASP A 114 22.36 -3.45 -7.23
N ALA A 115 21.40 -2.72 -6.64
CA ALA A 115 20.31 -3.31 -5.84
C ALA A 115 19.14 -3.83 -6.70
N TYR A 116 18.88 -3.18 -7.85
CA TYR A 116 17.74 -3.44 -8.73
C TYR A 116 18.17 -3.52 -10.20
N PRO A 117 18.83 -4.60 -10.64
CA PRO A 117 19.44 -4.69 -11.97
C PRO A 117 18.50 -4.50 -13.16
N GLY A 118 17.18 -4.70 -12.91
CA GLY A 118 16.14 -4.51 -13.92
C GLY A 118 15.68 -3.06 -14.11
N ILE A 119 16.14 -2.12 -13.27
CA ILE A 119 15.70 -0.73 -13.30
C ILE A 119 16.78 0.15 -13.95
N ALA A 120 16.43 0.75 -15.09
CA ALA A 120 17.30 1.69 -15.78
C ALA A 120 17.15 3.10 -15.18
N VAL A 121 18.24 3.65 -14.66
CA VAL A 121 18.32 5.02 -14.14
C VAL A 121 19.35 5.79 -14.95
N ARG A 122 19.03 7.01 -15.37
CA ARG A 122 19.94 7.87 -16.12
C ARG A 122 21.12 8.28 -15.27
N SER A 123 22.28 8.43 -15.91
CA SER A 123 23.47 8.93 -15.23
C SER A 123 23.20 10.31 -14.63
N GLY A 124 23.53 10.47 -13.34
CA GLY A 124 23.31 11.71 -12.60
C GLY A 124 21.91 11.84 -11.95
N GLU A 125 20.96 10.98 -12.28
CA GLU A 125 19.68 10.92 -11.56
C GLU A 125 19.83 10.24 -10.21
N ARG A 126 18.95 10.63 -9.30
CA ARG A 126 18.76 9.99 -7.99
C ARG A 126 17.31 9.56 -7.87
N MET A 127 17.09 8.47 -7.17
CA MET A 127 15.76 7.97 -6.86
C MET A 127 15.53 8.01 -5.36
N LEU A 128 14.36 8.44 -4.96
CA LEU A 128 13.91 8.35 -3.57
C LEU A 128 13.53 6.89 -3.29
N PHE A 129 14.17 6.30 -2.32
CA PHE A 129 13.89 4.96 -1.84
C PHE A 129 13.12 5.02 -0.52
N GLN A 130 12.09 4.21 -0.41
CA GLN A 130 11.29 4.05 0.80
C GLN A 130 11.15 2.54 1.10
N PRO A 131 11.74 2.04 2.22
CA PRO A 131 11.85 0.61 2.48
C PRO A 131 10.51 -0.09 2.75
N ASP A 132 9.55 0.59 3.39
CA ASP A 132 8.25 0.02 3.75
C ASP A 132 7.25 -0.09 2.60
N SER A 133 7.59 0.43 1.43
CA SER A 133 6.80 0.23 0.22
C SER A 133 6.85 -1.22 -0.25
N GLY A 134 5.80 -1.66 -0.93
CA GLY A 134 5.74 -3.04 -1.37
C GLY A 134 4.56 -3.36 -2.26
N VAL A 135 4.26 -4.63 -2.34
CA VAL A 135 3.20 -5.20 -3.17
C VAL A 135 2.20 -5.93 -2.28
N CYS A 136 0.94 -5.48 -2.28
CA CYS A 136 -0.15 -6.24 -1.68
C CYS A 136 -0.56 -7.38 -2.61
N LEU A 137 -0.70 -8.58 -2.05
CA LEU A 137 -1.13 -9.79 -2.77
C LEU A 137 -2.65 -9.81 -2.87
N ALA A 138 -3.21 -8.98 -3.76
CA ALA A 138 -4.64 -8.73 -3.86
C ALA A 138 -5.49 -9.98 -4.11
N GLY A 139 -4.94 -10.99 -4.78
CA GLY A 139 -5.61 -12.27 -4.98
C GLY A 139 -5.83 -13.09 -3.70
N ARG A 140 -5.08 -12.80 -2.63
CA ARG A 140 -5.20 -13.46 -1.31
C ARG A 140 -6.10 -12.67 -0.35
N THR A 141 -6.35 -11.39 -0.65
CA THR A 141 -7.24 -10.54 0.15
C THR A 141 -8.72 -10.72 -0.20
N ALA A 142 -9.03 -11.48 -1.24
CA ALA A 142 -10.40 -11.91 -1.52
C ALA A 142 -10.87 -12.81 -0.38
N ILE A 143 -11.88 -12.35 0.35
CA ILE A 143 -12.48 -13.06 1.48
C ILE A 143 -12.89 -14.45 1.00
N PRO A 144 -12.39 -15.55 1.62
CA PRO A 144 -12.99 -16.86 1.40
C PRO A 144 -14.44 -16.79 1.86
N GLY A 145 -15.36 -17.24 1.00
CA GLY A 145 -16.78 -17.33 1.31
C GLY A 145 -17.07 -18.27 2.47
#